data_b1b05936c48ee0acdcc3b12ca19b45de
#
_entry.id   b1b05936c48ee0acdcc3b12ca19b45de
#
_cell.length_a   1.000
_cell.length_b   1.000
_cell.length_c   1.000
_cell.angle_alpha   90.00
_cell.angle_beta   90.00
_cell.angle_gamma   90.00
#
_symmetry.space_group_name_H-M   'P 1'
#
loop_
_entity.id
_entity.type
_entity.pdbx_description
1 polymer ?
#
loop_
_entity_poly.entity_id
_entity_poly.type
_entity_poly.pdbx_seq_one_letter_code
_entity_poly.pdbx_strand_id
1 'polypeptide(L)'
;DAIRRQMVSDVPVCSFLSGGIDSSIVTAVASDFLTEQGLTLNTFSFDFKDNSIFFKSNAFQPERDRPFVDLMLKRYNLNHTYLECDEALLADLLYTAVDAKDLPGMADIDASLLYFCSLVKRHNKVALTGECADEIFGGYPWFYREELMSTDGFPWSRDIKTRTLLLSDDFVKKLDLDDYAYQRYTDSLNAVP
;
A
#
# COMPACT_ATOMS: atom_id res chain seq x y z
N ASP A 1 -5.02 -18.63 -10.89
CA ASP A 1 -5.05 -18.30 -12.33
C ASP A 1 -4.69 -16.84 -12.60
N ALA A 2 -5.31 -15.86 -11.91
CA ALA A 2 -5.07 -14.43 -12.16
C ALA A 2 -3.57 -14.05 -12.05
N ILE A 3 -2.90 -14.43 -10.96
CA ILE A 3 -1.49 -14.15 -10.75
C ILE A 3 -0.62 -14.79 -11.84
N ARG A 4 -0.86 -16.05 -12.20
CA ARG A 4 -0.10 -16.74 -13.27
C ARG A 4 -0.25 -16.04 -14.63
N ARG A 5 -1.42 -15.48 -14.94
CA ARG A 5 -1.65 -14.70 -16.16
C ARG A 5 -0.86 -13.39 -16.18
N GLN A 6 -0.69 -12.75 -15.01
CA GLN A 6 0.11 -11.53 -14.87
C GLN A 6 1.63 -11.77 -14.94
N MET A 7 2.07 -13.03 -14.91
CA MET A 7 3.48 -13.40 -15.10
C MET A 7 3.92 -13.42 -16.56
N VAL A 8 2.99 -13.30 -17.51
CA VAL A 8 3.31 -13.21 -18.94
C VAL A 8 3.89 -11.83 -19.24
N SER A 9 5.18 -11.78 -19.52
CA SER A 9 5.92 -10.53 -19.71
C SER A 9 7.15 -10.75 -20.57
N ASP A 10 7.49 -9.76 -21.40
CA ASP A 10 8.71 -9.75 -22.22
C ASP A 10 9.98 -9.39 -21.41
N VAL A 11 9.83 -9.04 -20.16
CA VAL A 11 10.92 -8.68 -19.24
C VAL A 11 10.78 -9.41 -17.91
N PRO A 12 11.86 -9.59 -17.16
CA PRO A 12 11.78 -10.22 -15.84
C PRO A 12 10.80 -9.47 -14.90
N VAL A 13 9.87 -10.22 -14.33
CA VAL A 13 8.90 -9.74 -13.34
C VAL A 13 9.47 -9.93 -11.95
N CYS A 14 9.23 -8.99 -11.04
CA CYS A 14 9.50 -9.14 -9.61
C CYS A 14 8.19 -9.04 -8.80
N SER A 15 8.28 -9.27 -7.49
CA SER A 15 7.17 -9.07 -6.56
C SER A 15 7.59 -8.17 -5.41
N PHE A 16 6.68 -7.31 -4.97
CA PHE A 16 6.82 -6.59 -3.71
C PHE A 16 6.32 -7.50 -2.58
N LEU A 17 7.14 -7.69 -1.57
CA LEU A 17 6.87 -8.58 -0.45
C LEU A 17 6.91 -7.78 0.86
N SER A 18 5.75 -7.43 1.39
CA SER A 18 5.61 -6.74 2.68
C SER A 18 5.46 -7.70 3.87
N GLY A 19 5.25 -9.00 3.61
CA GLY A 19 4.94 -9.97 4.66
C GLY A 19 3.45 -10.05 5.02
N GLY A 20 2.62 -9.13 4.54
CA GLY A 20 1.16 -9.24 4.59
C GLY A 20 0.65 -10.42 3.76
N ILE A 21 -0.59 -10.87 4.04
CA ILE A 21 -1.18 -12.04 3.39
C ILE A 21 -1.20 -11.90 1.87
N ASP A 22 -1.63 -10.74 1.36
CA ASP A 22 -1.82 -10.49 -0.06
C ASP A 22 -0.52 -10.55 -0.84
N SER A 23 0.49 -9.80 -0.41
CA SER A 23 1.83 -9.82 -1.01
C SER A 23 2.49 -11.20 -0.91
N SER A 24 2.23 -11.93 0.18
CA SER A 24 2.73 -13.29 0.38
C SER A 24 2.09 -14.28 -0.58
N ILE A 25 0.77 -14.20 -0.81
CA ILE A 25 0.06 -15.05 -1.79
C ILE A 25 0.57 -14.77 -3.20
N VAL A 26 0.69 -13.50 -3.59
CA VAL A 26 1.22 -13.11 -4.91
C VAL A 26 2.62 -13.65 -5.09
N THR A 27 3.51 -13.45 -4.11
CA THR A 27 4.89 -13.92 -4.14
C THR A 27 4.98 -15.44 -4.21
N ALA A 28 4.17 -16.17 -3.42
CA ALA A 28 4.18 -17.62 -3.39
C ALA A 28 3.82 -18.22 -4.77
N VAL A 29 2.69 -17.75 -5.35
CA VAL A 29 2.22 -18.24 -6.66
C VAL A 29 3.20 -17.87 -7.78
N ALA A 30 3.78 -16.66 -7.75
CA ALA A 30 4.77 -16.23 -8.73
C ALA A 30 6.08 -17.01 -8.60
N SER A 31 6.52 -17.32 -7.37
CA SER A 31 7.71 -18.13 -7.10
C SER A 31 7.54 -19.56 -7.61
N ASP A 32 6.41 -20.20 -7.33
CA ASP A 32 6.12 -21.56 -7.81
C ASP A 32 6.10 -21.58 -9.35
N PHE A 33 5.45 -20.60 -9.99
CA PHE A 33 5.39 -20.50 -11.44
C PHE A 33 6.77 -20.38 -12.11
N LEU A 34 7.67 -19.57 -11.53
CA LEU A 34 9.04 -19.42 -12.05
C LEU A 34 9.91 -20.65 -11.73
N THR A 35 9.73 -21.26 -10.57
CA THR A 35 10.44 -22.48 -10.18
C THR A 35 10.13 -23.64 -11.13
N GLU A 36 8.88 -23.78 -11.60
CA GLU A 36 8.49 -24.75 -12.64
C GLU A 36 9.30 -24.57 -13.96
N GLN A 37 9.84 -23.37 -14.18
CA GLN A 37 10.63 -23.00 -15.37
C GLN A 37 12.15 -22.98 -15.08
N GLY A 38 12.58 -23.37 -13.88
CA GLY A 38 13.99 -23.31 -13.46
C GLY A 38 14.51 -21.91 -13.16
N LEU A 39 13.60 -20.96 -12.94
CA LEU A 39 13.89 -19.55 -12.67
C LEU A 39 13.64 -19.20 -11.19
N THR A 40 14.26 -18.13 -10.70
CA THR A 40 14.09 -17.61 -9.34
C THR A 40 13.43 -16.24 -9.41
N LEU A 41 12.44 -16.01 -8.55
CA LEU A 41 11.74 -14.72 -8.44
C LEU A 41 12.58 -13.70 -7.69
N ASN A 42 12.75 -12.51 -8.29
CA ASN A 42 13.24 -11.34 -7.55
C ASN A 42 12.12 -10.77 -6.69
N THR A 43 12.43 -10.48 -5.43
CA THR A 43 11.48 -9.86 -4.49
C THR A 43 12.11 -8.69 -3.78
N PHE A 44 11.31 -7.69 -3.46
CA PHE A 44 11.76 -6.48 -2.79
C PHE A 44 10.85 -6.18 -1.60
N SER A 45 11.45 -5.85 -0.47
CA SER A 45 10.77 -5.27 0.69
C SER A 45 11.34 -3.89 0.96
N PHE A 46 10.46 -3.00 1.39
CA PHE A 46 10.79 -1.65 1.75
C PHE A 46 10.68 -1.47 3.26
N ASP A 47 11.67 -0.82 3.87
CA ASP A 47 11.70 -0.52 5.29
C ASP A 47 12.30 0.87 5.52
N PHE A 48 12.11 1.41 6.71
CA PHE A 48 12.71 2.66 7.15
C PHE A 48 13.94 2.36 8.00
N LYS A 49 14.94 3.22 7.88
CA LYS A 49 16.16 3.13 8.67
C LYS A 49 15.79 3.13 10.16
N ASP A 50 16.43 2.26 10.91
CA ASP A 50 16.21 2.11 12.35
C ASP A 50 14.75 1.81 12.77
N ASN A 51 13.90 1.34 11.86
CA ASN A 51 12.52 0.96 12.16
C ASN A 51 12.41 -0.06 13.30
N SER A 52 13.42 -0.93 13.46
CA SER A 52 13.46 -1.87 14.59
C SER A 52 13.52 -1.20 15.97
N ILE A 53 13.99 0.04 16.05
CA ILE A 53 14.15 0.82 17.29
C ILE A 53 12.92 1.71 17.51
N PHE A 54 12.41 2.32 16.44
CA PHE A 54 11.38 3.36 16.52
C PHE A 54 9.97 2.87 16.30
N PHE A 55 9.77 1.65 15.78
CA PHE A 55 8.46 1.09 15.52
C PHE A 55 7.59 1.08 16.78
N LYS A 56 6.37 1.60 16.65
CA LYS A 56 5.31 1.52 17.64
C LYS A 56 4.10 0.83 17.02
N SER A 57 3.67 -0.26 17.64
CA SER A 57 2.47 -0.96 17.18
C SER A 57 1.23 -0.07 17.29
N ASN A 58 0.32 -0.22 16.34
CA ASN A 58 -0.97 0.47 16.33
C ASN A 58 -2.07 -0.51 15.86
N ALA A 59 -3.30 -0.02 15.77
CA ALA A 59 -4.44 -0.85 15.39
C ALA A 59 -4.39 -1.35 13.94
N PHE A 60 -3.68 -0.67 13.04
CA PHE A 60 -3.52 -1.05 11.64
C PHE A 60 -2.26 -1.87 11.40
N GLN A 61 -1.20 -1.61 12.14
CA GLN A 61 0.07 -2.30 12.04
C GLN A 61 0.52 -2.77 13.44
N PRO A 62 0.02 -3.94 13.90
CA PRO A 62 0.31 -4.47 15.23
C PRO A 62 1.76 -4.97 15.38
N GLU A 63 2.38 -5.39 14.28
CA GLU A 63 3.74 -5.91 14.24
C GLU A 63 4.49 -5.36 13.02
N ARG A 64 5.84 -5.45 13.05
CA ARG A 64 6.67 -5.08 11.91
C ARG A 64 6.56 -6.14 10.80
N ASP A 65 6.75 -5.73 9.57
CA ASP A 65 6.65 -6.60 8.38
C ASP A 65 7.79 -7.62 8.28
N ARG A 66 9.00 -7.22 8.66
CA ARG A 66 10.23 -8.00 8.45
C ARG A 66 10.16 -9.45 8.96
N PRO A 67 9.65 -9.77 10.16
CA PRO A 67 9.52 -11.15 10.62
C PRO A 67 8.69 -12.04 9.69
N PHE A 68 7.63 -11.49 9.08
CA PHE A 68 6.78 -12.22 8.14
C PHE A 68 7.45 -12.39 6.77
N VAL A 69 8.20 -11.39 6.31
CA VAL A 69 9.07 -11.52 5.12
C VAL A 69 10.07 -12.65 5.33
N ASP A 70 10.75 -12.71 6.48
CA ASP A 70 11.71 -13.74 6.81
C ASP A 70 11.09 -15.16 6.82
N LEU A 71 9.81 -15.30 7.18
CA LEU A 71 9.09 -16.58 7.06
C LEU A 71 8.93 -17.00 5.59
N MET A 72 8.60 -16.06 4.71
CA MET A 72 8.51 -16.32 3.27
C MET A 72 9.86 -16.72 2.68
N LEU A 73 10.95 -16.05 3.08
CA LEU A 73 12.31 -16.38 2.63
C LEU A 73 12.78 -17.77 3.08
N LYS A 74 12.31 -18.24 4.22
CA LYS A 74 12.59 -19.62 4.67
C LYS A 74 11.82 -20.68 3.88
N ARG A 75 10.65 -20.32 3.34
CA ARG A 75 9.75 -21.25 2.66
C ARG A 75 9.99 -21.34 1.18
N TYR A 76 10.36 -20.23 0.53
CA TYR A 76 10.51 -20.11 -0.92
C TYR A 76 11.94 -19.73 -1.29
N ASN A 77 12.44 -20.24 -2.41
CA ASN A 77 13.72 -19.83 -2.97
C ASN A 77 13.54 -18.50 -3.72
N LEU A 78 13.81 -17.38 -3.05
CA LEU A 78 13.64 -16.04 -3.56
C LEU A 78 14.96 -15.29 -3.63
N ASN A 79 15.18 -14.52 -4.67
CA ASN A 79 16.26 -13.54 -4.73
C ASN A 79 15.75 -12.23 -4.12
N HIS A 80 15.88 -12.10 -2.80
CA HIS A 80 15.27 -11.02 -2.05
C HIS A 80 16.24 -9.87 -1.75
N THR A 81 15.72 -8.64 -1.85
CA THR A 81 16.44 -7.42 -1.50
C THR A 81 15.62 -6.58 -0.54
N TYR A 82 16.17 -6.29 0.63
CA TYR A 82 15.65 -5.26 1.52
C TYR A 82 16.16 -3.89 1.08
N LEU A 83 15.24 -2.95 0.89
CA LEU A 83 15.53 -1.56 0.55
C LEU A 83 15.15 -0.68 1.73
N GLU A 84 16.06 0.19 2.14
CA GLU A 84 15.86 1.08 3.29
C GLU A 84 15.92 2.55 2.84
N CYS A 85 15.11 3.37 3.48
CA CYS A 85 15.07 4.80 3.29
C CYS A 85 15.21 5.51 4.63
N ASP A 86 15.90 6.63 4.66
CA ASP A 86 15.94 7.50 5.82
C ASP A 86 14.95 8.67 5.68
N GLU A 87 14.60 9.28 6.80
CA GLU A 87 13.60 10.35 6.87
C GLU A 87 14.05 11.64 6.15
N ALA A 88 15.36 11.95 6.17
CA ALA A 88 15.89 13.13 5.49
C ALA A 88 15.73 13.02 3.99
N LEU A 89 16.01 11.82 3.43
CA LEU A 89 15.83 11.55 2.02
C LEU A 89 14.35 11.64 1.61
N LEU A 90 13.42 11.17 2.47
CA LEU A 90 11.98 11.31 2.20
C LEU A 90 11.55 12.77 2.14
N ALA A 91 12.04 13.61 3.05
CA ALA A 91 11.74 15.04 3.04
C ALA A 91 12.21 15.71 1.75
N ASP A 92 13.40 15.35 1.27
CA ASP A 92 13.96 15.88 0.01
C ASP A 92 13.16 15.45 -1.23
N LEU A 93 12.50 14.29 -1.16
CA LEU A 93 11.72 13.74 -2.27
C LEU A 93 10.27 14.24 -2.34
N LEU A 94 9.76 14.98 -1.34
CA LEU A 94 8.36 15.43 -1.30
C LEU A 94 7.98 16.23 -2.55
N TYR A 95 8.79 17.21 -2.95
CA TYR A 95 8.51 18.01 -4.16
C TYR A 95 8.59 17.17 -5.42
N THR A 96 9.57 16.28 -5.52
CA THR A 96 9.71 15.39 -6.68
C THR A 96 8.53 14.43 -6.80
N ALA A 97 7.96 13.99 -5.68
CA ALA A 97 6.77 13.13 -5.68
C ALA A 97 5.52 13.88 -6.16
N VAL A 98 5.36 15.16 -5.76
CA VAL A 98 4.29 16.03 -6.27
C VAL A 98 4.44 16.26 -7.77
N ASP A 99 5.65 16.57 -8.24
CA ASP A 99 5.93 16.78 -9.66
C ASP A 99 5.66 15.51 -10.48
N ALA A 100 6.00 14.33 -9.96
CA ALA A 100 5.77 13.05 -10.63
C ALA A 100 4.29 12.70 -10.78
N LYS A 101 3.42 13.22 -9.91
CA LYS A 101 1.96 12.99 -9.92
C LYS A 101 1.16 14.14 -10.49
N ASP A 102 1.79 15.30 -10.72
CA ASP A 102 1.14 16.57 -11.09
C ASP A 102 0.13 17.09 -10.05
N LEU A 103 0.04 16.46 -8.89
CA LEU A 103 -0.91 16.80 -7.82
C LEU A 103 -0.30 16.50 -6.45
N PRO A 104 -0.63 17.28 -5.41
CA PRO A 104 -0.37 16.90 -4.03
C PRO A 104 -1.11 15.61 -3.69
N GLY A 105 -0.45 14.71 -2.96
CA GLY A 105 -0.99 13.43 -2.55
C GLY A 105 -0.66 13.11 -1.10
N MET A 106 -0.46 11.83 -0.80
CA MET A 106 -0.05 11.34 0.51
C MET A 106 1.47 11.48 0.63
N ALA A 107 1.93 12.59 1.20
CA ALA A 107 3.32 13.05 1.16
C ALA A 107 4.34 11.96 1.53
N ASP A 108 4.17 11.28 2.66
CA ASP A 108 5.05 10.22 3.14
C ASP A 108 5.00 8.96 2.25
N ILE A 109 3.81 8.55 1.84
CA ILE A 109 3.61 7.37 1.00
C ILE A 109 4.12 7.62 -0.41
N ASP A 110 3.78 8.75 -1.03
CA ASP A 110 4.16 9.04 -2.41
C ASP A 110 5.68 9.21 -2.56
N ALA A 111 6.32 9.89 -1.61
CA ALA A 111 7.77 10.08 -1.61
C ALA A 111 8.52 8.76 -1.40
N SER A 112 8.08 7.92 -0.47
CA SER A 112 8.69 6.63 -0.21
C SER A 112 8.49 5.66 -1.38
N LEU A 113 7.29 5.63 -1.97
CA LEU A 113 7.00 4.79 -3.13
C LEU A 113 7.82 5.20 -4.36
N LEU A 114 7.97 6.50 -4.62
CA LEU A 114 8.81 7.02 -5.69
C LEU A 114 10.26 6.57 -5.52
N TYR A 115 10.81 6.72 -4.31
CA TYR A 115 12.16 6.27 -4.00
C TYR A 115 12.32 4.78 -4.19
N PHE A 116 11.42 3.98 -3.59
CA PHE A 116 11.41 2.53 -3.69
C PHE A 116 11.36 2.06 -5.15
N CYS A 117 10.43 2.58 -5.95
CA CYS A 117 10.32 2.26 -7.36
C CYS A 117 11.57 2.67 -8.16
N SER A 118 12.23 3.78 -7.81
CA SER A 118 13.47 4.21 -8.45
C SER A 118 14.63 3.22 -8.24
N LEU A 119 14.67 2.57 -7.08
CA LEU A 119 15.66 1.53 -6.77
C LEU A 119 15.33 0.22 -7.49
N VAL A 120 14.06 -0.23 -7.43
CA VAL A 120 13.60 -1.46 -8.08
C VAL A 120 13.78 -1.38 -9.60
N LYS A 121 13.54 -0.22 -10.22
CA LYS A 121 13.71 0.01 -11.66
C LYS A 121 15.11 -0.35 -12.18
N ARG A 122 16.13 -0.34 -11.32
CA ARG A 122 17.52 -0.72 -11.69
C ARG A 122 17.65 -2.23 -11.95
N HIS A 123 16.73 -3.03 -11.44
CA HIS A 123 16.74 -4.49 -11.49
C HIS A 123 15.58 -5.04 -12.33
N ASN A 124 14.37 -4.52 -12.12
CA ASN A 124 13.15 -4.99 -12.75
C ASN A 124 12.30 -3.83 -13.24
N LYS A 125 11.54 -4.04 -14.32
CA LYS A 125 10.63 -3.03 -14.89
C LYS A 125 9.16 -3.31 -14.59
N VAL A 126 8.84 -4.55 -14.27
CA VAL A 126 7.48 -5.00 -13.93
C VAL A 126 7.51 -5.61 -12.54
N ALA A 127 6.61 -5.15 -11.67
CA ALA A 127 6.43 -5.69 -10.34
C ALA A 127 4.98 -6.09 -10.12
N LEU A 128 4.77 -7.26 -9.51
CA LEU A 128 3.48 -7.67 -8.97
C LEU A 128 3.36 -7.15 -7.54
N THR A 129 2.18 -6.67 -7.19
CA THR A 129 1.85 -6.16 -5.86
C THR A 129 0.59 -6.82 -5.32
N GLY A 130 0.37 -6.76 -4.01
CA GLY A 130 -0.86 -7.14 -3.35
C GLY A 130 -1.89 -6.00 -3.25
N GLU A 131 -1.63 -4.86 -3.89
CA GLU A 131 -2.53 -3.70 -3.86
C GLU A 131 -3.95 -4.04 -4.30
N CYS A 132 -4.93 -3.36 -3.72
CA CYS A 132 -6.36 -3.55 -3.93
C CYS A 132 -6.93 -4.88 -3.41
N ALA A 133 -6.16 -5.73 -2.76
CA ALA A 133 -6.69 -6.97 -2.19
C ALA A 133 -7.60 -6.71 -0.98
N ASP A 134 -7.27 -5.73 -0.15
CA ASP A 134 -8.10 -5.32 0.98
C ASP A 134 -9.49 -4.83 0.55
N GLU A 135 -9.59 -4.14 -0.59
CA GLU A 135 -10.86 -3.71 -1.17
C GLU A 135 -11.67 -4.89 -1.69
N ILE A 136 -11.02 -5.88 -2.29
CA ILE A 136 -11.67 -7.05 -2.90
C ILE A 136 -12.11 -8.06 -1.83
N PHE A 137 -11.26 -8.29 -0.83
CA PHE A 137 -11.45 -9.36 0.16
C PHE A 137 -11.86 -8.87 1.55
N GLY A 138 -12.05 -7.55 1.72
CA GLY A 138 -12.51 -6.98 2.99
C GLY A 138 -11.45 -7.00 4.08
N GLY A 139 -10.18 -6.76 3.76
CA GLY A 139 -9.06 -6.81 4.71
C GLY A 139 -9.02 -5.63 5.67
N TYR A 140 -9.60 -4.49 5.32
CA TYR A 140 -9.58 -3.32 6.19
C TYR A 140 -10.45 -3.48 7.44
N PRO A 141 -10.08 -2.87 8.59
CA PRO A 141 -10.82 -2.98 9.85
C PRO A 141 -12.30 -2.59 9.77
N TRP A 142 -12.66 -1.68 8.88
CA TRP A 142 -14.06 -1.26 8.70
C TRP A 142 -14.95 -2.28 8.02
N PHE A 143 -14.40 -3.38 7.47
CA PHE A 143 -15.21 -4.47 6.93
C PHE A 143 -15.60 -5.53 7.97
N TYR A 144 -14.97 -5.55 9.16
CA TYR A 144 -15.21 -6.59 10.17
C TYR A 144 -15.36 -6.07 11.60
N ARG A 145 -15.05 -4.79 11.89
CA ARG A 145 -15.25 -4.20 13.22
C ARG A 145 -16.63 -3.55 13.29
N GLU A 146 -17.48 -4.08 14.17
CA GLU A 146 -18.86 -3.64 14.33
C GLU A 146 -18.99 -2.14 14.64
N GLU A 147 -18.10 -1.62 15.50
CA GLU A 147 -18.07 -0.20 15.85
C GLU A 147 -17.73 0.74 14.69
N LEU A 148 -17.15 0.21 13.61
CA LEU A 148 -16.86 0.97 12.39
C LEU A 148 -17.97 0.76 11.35
N MET A 149 -18.55 -0.43 11.28
CA MET A 149 -19.61 -0.78 10.34
C MET A 149 -20.95 -0.08 10.65
N SER A 150 -21.22 0.18 11.93
CA SER A 150 -22.47 0.81 12.40
C SER A 150 -22.52 2.32 12.19
N THR A 151 -21.62 2.90 11.40
CA THR A 151 -21.54 4.34 11.17
C THR A 151 -22.49 4.76 10.04
N ASP A 152 -23.25 5.82 10.23
CA ASP A 152 -24.01 6.47 9.15
C ASP A 152 -23.04 7.34 8.33
N GLY A 153 -22.54 6.79 7.23
CA GLY A 153 -21.50 7.38 6.39
C GLY A 153 -20.37 6.39 6.05
N PHE A 154 -19.41 6.83 5.25
CA PHE A 154 -18.25 6.02 4.93
C PHE A 154 -17.38 5.79 6.16
N PRO A 155 -17.12 4.55 6.58
CA PRO A 155 -16.38 4.24 7.79
C PRO A 155 -14.92 4.76 7.78
N TRP A 156 -14.33 4.98 6.62
CA TRP A 156 -13.00 5.57 6.43
C TRP A 156 -12.98 7.11 6.40
N SER A 157 -14.14 7.78 6.42
CA SER A 157 -14.28 9.24 6.39
C SER A 157 -14.90 9.83 7.65
N ARG A 158 -14.70 9.21 8.79
CA ARG A 158 -15.34 9.60 10.06
C ARG A 158 -14.84 10.93 10.65
N ASP A 159 -13.59 11.30 10.39
CA ASP A 159 -12.96 12.49 10.95
C ASP A 159 -12.68 13.55 9.88
N ILE A 160 -13.76 14.11 9.33
CA ILE A 160 -13.68 15.22 8.37
C ILE A 160 -13.21 16.49 9.10
N LYS A 161 -13.56 16.67 10.38
CA LYS A 161 -13.20 17.87 11.16
C LYS A 161 -11.70 18.07 11.28
N THR A 162 -10.93 17.02 11.51
CA THR A 162 -9.45 17.12 11.54
C THR A 162 -8.89 17.62 10.21
N ARG A 163 -9.48 17.21 9.09
CA ARG A 163 -9.05 17.65 7.75
C ARG A 163 -9.34 19.13 7.52
N THR A 164 -10.40 19.66 8.10
CA THR A 164 -10.76 21.08 7.96
C THR A 164 -9.87 22.03 8.77
N LEU A 165 -9.14 21.54 9.77
CA LEU A 165 -8.22 22.36 10.57
C LEU A 165 -7.11 23.05 9.77
N LEU A 166 -6.79 22.55 8.59
CA LEU A 166 -5.78 23.11 7.69
C LEU A 166 -6.36 24.17 6.71
N LEU A 167 -7.68 24.35 6.71
CA LEU A 167 -8.39 25.21 5.79
C LEU A 167 -8.86 26.50 6.48
N SER A 168 -8.99 27.60 5.74
CA SER A 168 -9.62 28.80 6.26
C SER A 168 -11.13 28.58 6.46
N ASP A 169 -11.73 29.29 7.42
CA ASP A 169 -13.15 29.19 7.74
C ASP A 169 -14.05 29.44 6.51
N ASP A 170 -13.69 30.40 5.67
CA ASP A 170 -14.43 30.70 4.44
C ASP A 170 -14.36 29.56 3.43
N PHE A 171 -13.21 28.90 3.37
CA PHE A 171 -13.01 27.76 2.47
C PHE A 171 -13.74 26.50 2.96
N VAL A 172 -13.74 26.26 4.28
CA VAL A 172 -14.54 25.19 4.91
C VAL A 172 -16.01 25.35 4.59
N LYS A 173 -16.57 26.56 4.79
CA LYS A 173 -17.97 26.87 4.47
C LYS A 173 -18.30 26.70 2.99
N LYS A 174 -17.36 27.08 2.10
CA LYS A 174 -17.54 26.96 0.65
C LYS A 174 -17.53 25.54 0.15
N LEU A 175 -16.70 24.68 0.77
CA LEU A 175 -16.55 23.28 0.37
C LEU A 175 -17.66 22.38 0.91
N ASP A 176 -18.20 22.71 2.10
CA ASP A 176 -19.20 21.90 2.82
C ASP A 176 -18.89 20.40 2.78
N LEU A 177 -17.73 20.05 3.33
CA LEU A 177 -17.18 18.70 3.20
C LEU A 177 -18.05 17.63 3.88
N ASP A 178 -18.78 17.99 4.94
CA ASP A 178 -19.69 17.07 5.63
C ASP A 178 -20.85 16.68 4.70
N ASP A 179 -21.52 17.68 4.09
CA ASP A 179 -22.61 17.43 3.15
C ASP A 179 -22.12 16.70 1.90
N TYR A 180 -20.99 17.10 1.34
CA TYR A 180 -20.38 16.41 0.21
C TYR A 180 -20.11 14.93 0.50
N ALA A 181 -19.51 14.61 1.66
CA ALA A 181 -19.21 13.23 2.02
C ALA A 181 -20.49 12.41 2.23
N TYR A 182 -21.53 13.01 2.85
CA TYR A 182 -22.81 12.34 3.06
C TYR A 182 -23.57 12.12 1.74
N GLN A 183 -23.58 13.08 0.83
CA GLN A 183 -24.16 12.90 -0.50
C GLN A 183 -23.47 11.79 -1.26
N ARG A 184 -22.13 11.75 -1.27
CA ARG A 184 -21.37 10.67 -1.92
C ARG A 184 -21.68 9.30 -1.33
N TYR A 185 -21.86 9.22 -0.02
CA TYR A 185 -22.28 7.99 0.66
C TYR A 185 -23.67 7.55 0.21
N THR A 186 -24.64 8.46 0.24
CA THR A 186 -26.02 8.20 -0.18
C THR A 186 -26.10 7.78 -1.64
N ASP A 187 -25.38 8.46 -2.53
CA ASP A 187 -25.30 8.10 -3.96
C ASP A 187 -24.73 6.67 -4.14
N SER A 188 -23.72 6.33 -3.35
CA SER A 188 -23.14 4.98 -3.39
C SER A 188 -24.12 3.91 -2.93
N LEU A 189 -24.88 4.17 -1.85
CA LEU A 189 -25.94 3.27 -1.39
C LEU A 189 -27.04 3.06 -2.43
N ASN A 190 -27.47 4.15 -3.08
CA ASN A 190 -28.52 4.11 -4.12
C ASN A 190 -28.05 3.39 -5.41
N ALA A 191 -26.76 3.26 -5.62
CA ALA A 191 -26.18 2.53 -6.76
C ALA A 191 -26.06 1.01 -6.52
N VAL A 192 -26.28 0.56 -5.28
CA VAL A 192 -26.27 -0.87 -4.97
C VAL A 192 -27.60 -1.50 -5.44
N PRO A 193 -27.55 -2.58 -6.22
CA PRO A 193 -28.74 -3.27 -6.74
C PRO A 193 -29.63 -3.83 -5.66
#